data_8c8a90ac35fe3216a3280318b683e4d4
#
_entry.id   8c8a90ac35fe3216a3280318b683e4d4
#
_cell.length_a   1.000
_cell.length_b   1.000
_cell.length_c   1.000
_cell.angle_alpha   90.00
_cell.angle_beta   90.00
_cell.angle_gamma   90.00
#
_symmetry.space_group_name_H-M   'P 1'
#
loop_
_entity.id
_entity.type
_entity.pdbx_description
1 polymer ?
#
loop_
_entity_poly.entity_id
_entity_poly.type
_entity_poly.pdbx_seq_one_letter_code
_entity_poly.pdbx_strand_id
1 'polypeptide(L)'
;MANNYTMHQQWSTRPDDERFSTLDAMLDHLKAEADQCRTLDTDSDMIRVISHGDNDLGVVGKSGNVAHLTHWSLNQLAGAAKSPAAYLRHLPSTLAAACLNHGLSVAPRASHQLYLRQCPANGTPAHLELRALTSPGYSRILTSNVVARLQALQSNNPEWQAPLVYRRGDFGGDREPCVGFSGDRDAYICLQNEGVGIADPAAPGEHLTRFILLVNSEVGAKRLDLTLGLCERICGNFIIWNSRTIAAFSMRHYGDKIRREWHRGIGQVFNDYSNLSARDETAKLQAAHVRQLGPGKPEVIDALFKREIATKQQIGDAYDMAERHDRNPRTAWGIVHGLTRLSQMSPYADERIDLDRAASRVLDF
;
A
#
# COMPACT_ATOMS: atom_id res chain seq x y z
N MET A 1 21.96 13.25 0.61
CA MET A 1 20.84 12.28 0.46
C MET A 1 19.74 12.93 -0.36
N ALA A 2 19.91 12.88 -1.68
CA ALA A 2 18.89 13.43 -2.58
C ALA A 2 17.69 12.49 -2.61
N ASN A 3 16.57 12.98 -2.13
CA ASN A 3 15.20 12.68 -2.55
C ASN A 3 14.69 11.23 -2.71
N ASN A 4 15.30 10.19 -2.14
CA ASN A 4 14.66 8.88 -2.02
C ASN A 4 13.47 8.89 -1.04
N TYR A 5 13.12 10.05 -0.54
CA TYR A 5 12.15 10.29 0.51
C TYR A 5 10.70 9.98 0.12
N THR A 6 10.39 10.12 -1.17
CA THR A 6 9.02 10.07 -1.66
C THR A 6 8.75 8.92 -2.61
N MET A 7 9.77 8.27 -3.16
CA MET A 7 9.61 7.25 -4.20
C MET A 7 8.75 6.06 -3.72
N HIS A 8 8.98 5.58 -2.52
CA HIS A 8 8.21 4.47 -1.93
C HIS A 8 6.75 4.82 -1.56
N GLN A 9 6.38 6.11 -1.58
CA GLN A 9 5.01 6.57 -1.33
C GLN A 9 4.24 6.84 -2.62
N GLN A 10 4.93 6.89 -3.76
CA GLN A 10 4.32 7.18 -5.04
C GLN A 10 3.53 5.98 -5.55
N TRP A 11 2.43 6.24 -6.23
CA TRP A 11 1.61 5.22 -6.88
C TRP A 11 1.87 5.18 -8.39
N SER A 12 1.50 6.24 -9.09
CA SER A 12 1.59 6.30 -10.56
C SER A 12 3.00 6.64 -11.07
N THR A 13 3.82 7.25 -10.23
CA THR A 13 5.18 7.73 -10.56
C THR A 13 6.29 6.84 -10.03
N ARG A 14 5.97 5.62 -9.59
CA ARG A 14 6.98 4.64 -9.17
C ARG A 14 7.93 4.31 -10.32
N PRO A 15 9.21 4.04 -10.03
CA PRO A 15 10.17 3.55 -11.01
C PRO A 15 9.67 2.32 -11.76
N ASP A 16 10.09 2.15 -13.00
CA ASP A 16 9.63 1.04 -13.84
C ASP A 16 10.08 -0.32 -13.30
N ASP A 17 11.18 -0.40 -12.55
CA ASP A 17 11.70 -1.60 -11.90
C ASP A 17 10.90 -2.01 -10.65
N GLU A 18 10.08 -1.11 -10.10
CA GLU A 18 9.12 -1.42 -9.03
C GLU A 18 7.73 -1.79 -9.54
N ARG A 19 7.48 -1.77 -10.86
CA ARG A 19 6.17 -1.90 -11.49
C ARG A 19 6.06 -3.18 -12.30
N PHE A 20 4.96 -3.92 -12.14
CA PHE A 20 4.78 -5.23 -12.75
C PHE A 20 3.47 -5.32 -13.54
N SER A 21 3.56 -5.81 -14.76
CA SER A 21 2.39 -6.02 -15.63
C SER A 21 1.69 -7.37 -15.37
N THR A 22 2.39 -8.36 -14.85
CA THR A 22 1.88 -9.71 -14.58
C THR A 22 2.32 -10.22 -13.21
N LEU A 23 1.55 -11.16 -12.64
CA LEU A 23 1.94 -11.84 -11.40
C LEU A 23 3.20 -12.69 -11.59
N ASP A 24 3.42 -13.27 -12.78
CA ASP A 24 4.62 -14.06 -13.09
C ASP A 24 5.87 -13.19 -12.99
N ALA A 25 5.90 -12.07 -13.71
CA ALA A 25 7.03 -11.13 -13.67
C ALA A 25 7.30 -10.62 -12.25
N MET A 26 6.24 -10.31 -11.50
CA MET A 26 6.35 -9.87 -10.10
C MET A 26 6.90 -10.98 -9.21
N LEU A 27 6.44 -12.23 -9.38
CA LEU A 27 6.87 -13.37 -8.60
C LEU A 27 8.34 -13.70 -8.83
N ASP A 28 8.79 -13.70 -10.08
CA ASP A 28 10.17 -13.97 -10.44
C ASP A 28 11.13 -12.93 -9.85
N HIS A 29 10.79 -11.66 -9.97
CA HIS A 29 11.54 -10.56 -9.36
C HIS A 29 11.63 -10.70 -7.83
N LEU A 30 10.51 -10.94 -7.17
CA LEU A 30 10.45 -11.05 -5.71
C LEU A 30 11.14 -12.31 -5.15
N LYS A 31 11.16 -13.43 -5.90
CA LYS A 31 11.94 -14.61 -5.53
C LYS A 31 13.43 -14.31 -5.60
N ALA A 32 13.88 -13.70 -6.70
CA ALA A 32 15.28 -13.32 -6.85
C ALA A 32 15.75 -12.36 -5.76
N GLU A 33 14.87 -11.40 -5.33
CA GLU A 33 15.15 -10.51 -4.21
C GLU A 33 15.19 -11.26 -2.87
N ALA A 34 14.22 -12.16 -2.63
CA ALA A 34 14.16 -12.94 -1.39
C ALA A 34 15.38 -13.84 -1.18
N ASP A 35 15.93 -14.40 -2.25
CA ASP A 35 17.15 -15.24 -2.23
C ASP A 35 18.39 -14.46 -1.81
N GLN A 36 18.38 -13.13 -1.98
CA GLN A 36 19.45 -12.22 -1.54
C GLN A 36 19.27 -11.76 -0.08
N CYS A 37 18.14 -12.09 0.53
CA CYS A 37 17.78 -11.62 1.87
C CYS A 37 18.06 -12.66 2.95
N ARG A 38 18.42 -12.17 4.15
CA ARG A 38 18.58 -13.02 5.34
C ARG A 38 18.16 -12.28 6.59
N THR A 39 17.74 -13.03 7.60
CA THR A 39 17.43 -12.50 8.94
C THR A 39 18.56 -12.87 9.89
N LEU A 40 18.95 -11.94 10.75
CA LEU A 40 19.95 -12.11 11.79
C LEU A 40 19.42 -11.56 13.11
N ASP A 41 19.42 -12.36 14.17
CA ASP A 41 19.05 -11.92 15.50
C ASP A 41 20.22 -11.17 16.18
N THR A 42 19.88 -10.09 16.88
CA THR A 42 20.84 -9.25 17.60
C THR A 42 20.19 -8.56 18.80
N ASP A 43 21.01 -8.07 19.72
CA ASP A 43 20.55 -7.19 20.80
C ASP A 43 20.98 -5.74 20.52
N SER A 44 20.25 -4.77 21.07
CA SER A 44 20.48 -3.34 20.83
C SER A 44 21.90 -2.89 21.21
N ASP A 45 22.53 -3.48 22.24
CA ASP A 45 23.90 -3.21 22.70
C ASP A 45 24.99 -3.75 21.75
N MET A 46 24.61 -4.63 20.82
CA MET A 46 25.50 -5.18 19.78
C MET A 46 25.42 -4.40 18.47
N ILE A 47 24.51 -3.45 18.36
CA ILE A 47 24.32 -2.62 17.16
C ILE A 47 25.25 -1.42 17.26
N ARG A 48 26.15 -1.28 16.29
CA ARG A 48 27.01 -0.11 16.16
C ARG A 48 26.76 0.60 14.84
N VAL A 49 26.43 1.87 14.92
CA VAL A 49 26.21 2.73 13.76
C VAL A 49 27.48 3.46 13.40
N ILE A 50 27.82 3.50 12.13
CA ILE A 50 28.95 4.25 11.61
C ILE A 50 28.51 5.21 10.49
N SER A 51 29.27 6.27 10.33
CA SER A 51 29.23 7.11 9.12
C SER A 51 29.96 6.40 8.00
N HIS A 52 29.35 6.30 6.84
CA HIS A 52 29.94 5.77 5.62
C HIS A 52 29.84 6.82 4.51
N GLY A 53 30.99 7.50 4.23
CA GLY A 53 30.98 8.68 3.35
C GLY A 53 30.30 9.90 4.00
N ASP A 54 30.08 10.94 3.23
CA ASP A 54 29.65 12.25 3.74
C ASP A 54 28.19 12.27 4.23
N ASN A 55 27.32 11.40 3.68
CA ASN A 55 25.89 11.46 3.94
C ASN A 55 25.23 10.08 4.10
N ASP A 56 26.00 9.04 4.36
CA ASP A 56 25.48 7.69 4.48
C ASP A 56 25.75 7.09 5.87
N LEU A 57 24.83 6.26 6.35
CA LEU A 57 24.89 5.57 7.61
C LEU A 57 24.85 4.06 7.40
N GLY A 58 25.67 3.35 8.15
CA GLY A 58 25.67 1.90 8.14
C GLY A 58 25.70 1.31 9.55
N VAL A 59 25.22 0.07 9.65
CA VAL A 59 25.37 -0.76 10.86
C VAL A 59 26.51 -1.74 10.64
N VAL A 60 27.43 -1.80 11.59
CA VAL A 60 28.54 -2.77 11.57
C VAL A 60 28.14 -4.02 12.31
N GLY A 61 28.24 -5.16 11.65
CA GLY A 61 28.08 -6.48 12.27
C GLY A 61 29.36 -6.97 12.94
N LYS A 62 29.27 -8.09 13.67
CA LYS A 62 30.41 -8.74 14.33
C LYS A 62 31.55 -9.13 13.37
N SER A 63 31.22 -9.38 12.10
CA SER A 63 32.18 -9.71 11.03
C SER A 63 32.90 -8.52 10.43
N GLY A 64 32.63 -7.29 10.90
CA GLY A 64 33.15 -6.06 10.32
C GLY A 64 32.44 -5.60 9.05
N ASN A 65 31.50 -6.37 8.52
CA ASN A 65 30.71 -5.98 7.34
C ASN A 65 29.77 -4.82 7.70
N VAL A 66 29.68 -3.85 6.79
CA VAL A 66 28.79 -2.70 6.92
C VAL A 66 27.52 -2.95 6.12
N ALA A 67 26.38 -2.85 6.80
CA ALA A 67 25.06 -2.84 6.15
C ALA A 67 24.54 -1.39 6.07
N HIS A 68 24.34 -0.88 4.86
CA HIS A 68 23.83 0.46 4.62
C HIS A 68 22.37 0.56 5.06
N LEU A 69 21.98 1.69 5.63
CA LEU A 69 20.61 1.90 6.08
C LEU A 69 19.71 2.33 4.91
N THR A 70 18.59 1.64 4.75
CA THR A 70 17.49 2.17 3.94
C THR A 70 16.80 3.32 4.68
N HIS A 71 16.00 4.11 3.97
CA HIS A 71 15.20 5.15 4.59
C HIS A 71 14.29 4.57 5.71
N TRP A 72 13.74 3.37 5.51
CA TRP A 72 12.85 2.72 6.45
C TRP A 72 13.60 2.17 7.68
N SER A 73 14.69 1.47 7.48
CA SER A 73 15.48 0.93 8.59
C SER A 73 16.11 2.02 9.47
N LEU A 74 16.45 3.18 8.89
CA LEU A 74 16.85 4.35 9.69
C LEU A 74 15.74 4.80 10.64
N ASN A 75 14.47 4.84 10.20
CA ASN A 75 13.35 5.17 11.08
C ASN A 75 13.21 4.16 12.23
N GLN A 76 13.36 2.88 11.94
CA GLN A 76 13.24 1.83 12.95
C GLN A 76 14.40 1.88 13.94
N LEU A 77 15.62 2.07 13.45
CA LEU A 77 16.81 2.22 14.28
C LEU A 77 16.74 3.48 15.17
N ALA A 78 16.29 4.60 14.61
CA ALA A 78 16.03 5.83 15.36
C ALA A 78 14.99 5.62 16.46
N GLY A 79 13.92 4.86 16.16
CA GLY A 79 12.93 4.46 17.17
C GLY A 79 13.53 3.61 18.30
N ALA A 80 14.40 2.66 17.98
CA ALA A 80 15.12 1.85 18.96
C ALA A 80 16.06 2.72 19.82
N ALA A 81 16.74 3.68 19.20
CA ALA A 81 17.62 4.66 19.87
C ALA A 81 16.87 5.80 20.58
N LYS A 82 15.53 5.82 20.57
CA LYS A 82 14.69 6.91 21.10
C LYS A 82 15.05 8.29 20.55
N SER A 83 15.50 8.35 19.30
CA SER A 83 15.94 9.56 18.61
C SER A 83 14.98 9.94 17.48
N PRO A 84 14.70 11.24 17.23
CA PRO A 84 13.81 11.67 16.16
C PRO A 84 14.44 11.46 14.77
N ALA A 85 13.96 10.50 13.99
CA ALA A 85 14.50 10.18 12.67
C ALA A 85 14.53 11.37 11.70
N ALA A 86 13.49 12.22 11.75
CA ALA A 86 13.42 13.43 10.92
C ALA A 86 14.59 14.37 11.18
N TYR A 87 14.93 14.59 12.45
CA TYR A 87 16.06 15.43 12.86
C TYR A 87 17.40 14.82 12.44
N LEU A 88 17.60 13.52 12.65
CA LEU A 88 18.83 12.81 12.29
C LEU A 88 19.18 12.95 10.80
N ARG A 89 18.19 13.06 9.94
CA ARG A 89 18.38 13.22 8.48
C ARG A 89 18.95 14.57 8.05
N HIS A 90 18.84 15.57 8.90
CA HIS A 90 19.41 16.90 8.65
C HIS A 90 20.82 17.06 9.22
N LEU A 91 21.29 16.08 10.00
CA LEU A 91 22.62 16.10 10.58
C LEU A 91 23.69 15.55 9.61
N PRO A 92 24.94 16.00 9.72
CA PRO A 92 26.08 15.27 9.13
C PRO A 92 26.07 13.82 9.62
N SER A 93 26.44 12.87 8.75
CA SER A 93 26.37 11.42 9.04
C SER A 93 27.16 11.02 10.30
N THR A 94 28.30 11.67 10.56
CA THR A 94 29.10 11.43 11.77
C THR A 94 28.34 11.79 13.06
N LEU A 95 27.63 12.92 13.06
CA LEU A 95 26.85 13.36 14.21
C LEU A 95 25.59 12.51 14.37
N ALA A 96 24.92 12.16 13.27
CA ALA A 96 23.77 11.26 13.30
C ALA A 96 24.16 9.86 13.85
N ALA A 97 25.30 9.32 13.44
CA ALA A 97 25.84 8.06 13.98
C ALA A 97 26.13 8.16 15.48
N ALA A 98 26.74 9.26 15.93
CA ALA A 98 27.00 9.48 17.35
C ALA A 98 25.70 9.56 18.18
N CYS A 99 24.68 10.28 17.70
CA CYS A 99 23.36 10.36 18.33
C CYS A 99 22.69 8.99 18.43
N LEU A 100 22.72 8.19 17.35
CA LEU A 100 22.13 6.86 17.33
C LEU A 100 22.85 5.91 18.30
N ASN A 101 24.17 5.90 18.31
CA ASN A 101 24.96 5.08 19.23
C ASN A 101 24.72 5.49 20.70
N HIS A 102 24.67 6.78 20.99
CA HIS A 102 24.33 7.27 22.33
C HIS A 102 22.91 6.81 22.71
N GLY A 103 21.92 7.02 21.84
CA GLY A 103 20.55 6.60 22.09
C GLY A 103 20.43 5.09 22.36
N LEU A 104 21.12 4.25 21.58
CA LEU A 104 21.16 2.79 21.78
C LEU A 104 21.81 2.40 23.11
N SER A 105 22.85 3.14 23.55
CA SER A 105 23.57 2.85 24.82
C SER A 105 22.75 3.17 26.06
N VAL A 106 21.86 4.16 26.01
CA VAL A 106 21.03 4.59 27.14
C VAL A 106 19.62 4.00 27.12
N ALA A 107 19.17 3.51 25.96
CA ALA A 107 17.87 2.83 25.84
C ALA A 107 17.89 1.48 26.57
N PRO A 108 16.74 1.00 27.09
CA PRO A 108 16.66 -0.35 27.62
C PRO A 108 17.09 -1.38 26.57
N ARG A 109 17.90 -2.35 27.00
CA ARG A 109 18.32 -3.46 26.13
C ARG A 109 17.10 -4.18 25.57
N ALA A 110 17.10 -4.40 24.26
CA ALA A 110 16.04 -5.09 23.55
C ALA A 110 16.63 -5.99 22.47
N SER A 111 16.00 -7.13 22.25
CA SER A 111 16.36 -8.03 21.15
C SER A 111 15.65 -7.60 19.87
N HIS A 112 16.35 -7.73 18.76
CA HIS A 112 15.90 -7.32 17.43
C HIS A 112 16.23 -8.38 16.39
N GLN A 113 15.52 -8.31 15.26
CA GLN A 113 15.85 -9.01 14.04
C GLN A 113 16.28 -8.00 12.97
N LEU A 114 17.50 -8.17 12.46
CA LEU A 114 17.99 -7.46 11.28
C LEU A 114 17.55 -8.22 10.02
N TYR A 115 16.86 -7.56 9.12
CA TYR A 115 16.56 -8.08 7.79
C TYR A 115 17.51 -7.45 6.79
N LEU A 116 18.40 -8.25 6.25
CA LEU A 116 19.54 -7.84 5.44
C LEU A 116 19.34 -8.30 3.99
N ARG A 117 19.72 -7.47 3.02
CA ARG A 117 19.76 -7.80 1.59
C ARG A 117 21.17 -7.63 1.05
N GLN A 118 21.66 -8.63 0.32
CA GLN A 118 22.89 -8.53 -0.45
C GLN A 118 22.56 -7.92 -1.80
N CYS A 119 22.95 -6.68 -2.04
CA CYS A 119 22.77 -6.01 -3.32
C CYS A 119 23.93 -6.37 -4.24
N PRO A 120 23.68 -6.98 -5.41
CA PRO A 120 24.71 -7.27 -6.40
C PRO A 120 25.26 -5.99 -7.02
N ALA A 121 26.42 -6.06 -7.64
CA ALA A 121 26.97 -4.97 -8.41
C ALA A 121 26.08 -4.71 -9.65
N ASN A 122 25.45 -3.55 -9.68
CA ASN A 122 24.64 -3.09 -10.82
C ASN A 122 24.81 -1.57 -10.95
N GLY A 123 25.85 -1.13 -11.63
CA GLY A 123 26.22 0.28 -11.72
C GLY A 123 26.81 0.88 -10.43
N THR A 124 26.65 0.21 -9.30
CA THR A 124 27.26 0.48 -7.98
C THR A 124 28.00 -0.74 -7.49
N PRO A 125 29.04 -0.61 -6.62
CA PRO A 125 29.68 -1.78 -6.01
C PRO A 125 28.68 -2.64 -5.23
N ALA A 126 28.90 -3.97 -5.22
CA ALA A 126 28.12 -4.87 -4.38
C ALA A 126 28.20 -4.44 -2.90
N HIS A 127 27.05 -4.37 -2.24
CA HIS A 127 26.95 -3.92 -0.85
C HIS A 127 25.87 -4.67 -0.08
N LEU A 128 25.89 -4.54 1.22
CA LEU A 128 24.88 -5.09 2.13
C LEU A 128 23.95 -3.96 2.59
N GLU A 129 22.65 -4.19 2.53
CA GLU A 129 21.65 -3.27 3.06
C GLU A 129 20.96 -3.83 4.30
N LEU A 130 20.68 -2.98 5.27
CA LEU A 130 19.71 -3.24 6.33
C LEU A 130 18.34 -2.76 5.88
N ARG A 131 17.49 -3.68 5.43
CA ARG A 131 16.11 -3.37 5.03
C ARG A 131 15.20 -3.05 6.22
N ALA A 132 15.37 -3.80 7.33
CA ALA A 132 14.56 -3.58 8.53
C ALA A 132 15.26 -3.99 9.82
N LEU A 133 14.87 -3.29 10.90
CA LEU A 133 15.09 -3.65 12.29
C LEU A 133 13.73 -3.91 12.95
N THR A 134 13.38 -5.17 13.19
CA THR A 134 12.08 -5.57 13.73
C THR A 134 12.22 -6.25 15.10
N SER A 135 11.10 -6.39 15.82
CA SER A 135 11.09 -7.19 17.06
C SER A 135 11.20 -8.69 16.76
N PRO A 136 11.67 -9.53 17.72
CA PRO A 136 11.73 -10.99 17.54
C PRO A 136 10.35 -11.62 17.25
N GLY A 137 9.27 -11.00 17.71
CA GLY A 137 7.90 -11.46 17.43
C GLY A 137 7.37 -11.09 16.05
N TYR A 138 8.14 -10.37 15.23
CA TYR A 138 7.72 -10.03 13.87
C TYR A 138 7.70 -11.27 12.98
N SER A 139 6.54 -11.59 12.45
CA SER A 139 6.34 -12.73 11.55
C SER A 139 6.33 -12.25 10.11
N ARG A 140 7.49 -12.31 9.48
CA ARG A 140 7.66 -11.87 8.09
C ARG A 140 6.95 -12.84 7.15
N ILE A 141 6.02 -12.29 6.37
CA ILE A 141 5.41 -12.95 5.22
C ILE A 141 6.07 -12.38 3.98
N LEU A 142 6.80 -13.22 3.27
CA LEU A 142 7.46 -12.82 2.03
C LEU A 142 6.40 -12.46 0.98
N THR A 143 6.60 -11.34 0.32
CA THR A 143 5.70 -10.87 -0.74
C THR A 143 5.65 -11.87 -1.90
N SER A 144 6.75 -12.55 -2.20
CA SER A 144 6.79 -13.65 -3.17
C SER A 144 5.79 -14.77 -2.84
N ASN A 145 5.64 -15.15 -1.56
CA ASN A 145 4.66 -16.16 -1.15
C ASN A 145 3.21 -15.67 -1.33
N VAL A 146 2.99 -14.38 -1.08
CA VAL A 146 1.67 -13.75 -1.26
C VAL A 146 1.29 -13.71 -2.74
N VAL A 147 2.22 -13.31 -3.61
CA VAL A 147 2.03 -13.29 -5.06
C VAL A 147 1.81 -14.71 -5.60
N ALA A 148 2.60 -15.70 -5.18
CA ALA A 148 2.40 -17.09 -5.55
C ALA A 148 1.01 -17.62 -5.15
N ARG A 149 0.50 -17.19 -3.97
CA ARG A 149 -0.87 -17.53 -3.55
C ARG A 149 -1.91 -16.92 -4.46
N LEU A 150 -1.78 -15.64 -4.83
CA LEU A 150 -2.70 -14.98 -5.76
C LEU A 150 -2.65 -15.59 -7.16
N GLN A 151 -1.46 -15.94 -7.65
CA GLN A 151 -1.28 -16.63 -8.91
C GLN A 151 -2.02 -17.97 -8.94
N ALA A 152 -1.91 -18.77 -7.87
CA ALA A 152 -2.65 -20.03 -7.74
C ALA A 152 -4.17 -19.82 -7.68
N LEU A 153 -4.66 -18.73 -7.08
CA LEU A 153 -6.07 -18.36 -7.08
C LEU A 153 -6.53 -17.90 -8.46
N GLN A 154 -5.75 -17.07 -9.14
CA GLN A 154 -6.02 -16.59 -10.49
C GLN A 154 -6.08 -17.73 -11.50
N SER A 155 -5.19 -18.72 -11.39
CA SER A 155 -5.18 -19.90 -12.28
C SER A 155 -6.50 -20.69 -12.24
N ASN A 156 -7.18 -20.70 -11.10
CA ASN A 156 -8.49 -21.32 -10.95
C ASN A 156 -9.68 -20.37 -11.25
N ASN A 157 -9.40 -19.08 -11.42
CA ASN A 157 -10.38 -18.02 -11.65
C ASN A 157 -9.83 -17.06 -12.72
N PRO A 158 -9.78 -17.49 -13.99
CA PRO A 158 -9.10 -16.77 -15.07
C PRO A 158 -9.73 -15.42 -15.43
N GLU A 159 -10.96 -15.16 -14.96
CA GLU A 159 -11.63 -13.87 -15.10
C GLU A 159 -10.97 -12.75 -14.26
N TRP A 160 -10.12 -13.09 -13.29
CA TRP A 160 -9.35 -12.14 -12.54
C TRP A 160 -8.04 -11.79 -13.28
N GLN A 161 -7.94 -10.56 -13.74
CA GLN A 161 -6.85 -10.07 -14.58
C GLN A 161 -6.16 -8.85 -13.98
N ALA A 162 -5.02 -8.47 -14.56
CA ALA A 162 -4.37 -7.21 -14.25
C ALA A 162 -5.27 -6.04 -14.65
N PRO A 163 -5.53 -5.06 -13.77
CA PRO A 163 -6.24 -3.85 -14.18
C PRO A 163 -5.42 -3.05 -15.20
N LEU A 164 -6.14 -2.38 -16.11
CA LEU A 164 -5.53 -1.41 -17.03
C LEU A 164 -5.41 -0.05 -16.33
N VAL A 165 -4.21 0.46 -16.19
CA VAL A 165 -3.94 1.74 -15.53
C VAL A 165 -3.17 2.69 -16.45
N TYR A 166 -3.35 3.99 -16.24
CA TYR A 166 -2.56 5.00 -16.96
C TYR A 166 -1.10 4.96 -16.52
N ARG A 167 -0.22 5.10 -17.49
CA ARG A 167 1.21 5.19 -17.22
C ARG A 167 1.55 6.54 -16.62
N ARG A 168 2.25 6.54 -15.47
CA ARG A 168 2.81 7.73 -14.80
C ARG A 168 1.85 8.91 -14.59
N GLY A 169 0.54 8.65 -14.45
CA GLY A 169 -0.45 9.70 -14.22
C GLY A 169 -0.82 10.50 -15.48
N ASP A 170 -0.46 10.03 -16.65
CA ASP A 170 -0.93 10.57 -17.93
C ASP A 170 -2.38 10.13 -18.18
N PHE A 171 -3.32 10.91 -17.66
CA PHE A 171 -4.76 10.64 -17.73
C PHE A 171 -5.38 10.88 -19.12
N GLY A 172 -4.62 10.83 -20.15
CA GLY A 172 -5.07 10.95 -21.55
C GLY A 172 -4.31 10.00 -22.47
N GLY A 173 -3.30 9.30 -21.93
CA GLY A 173 -2.46 8.38 -22.67
C GLY A 173 -3.01 6.95 -22.70
N ASP A 174 -2.21 6.05 -23.25
CA ASP A 174 -2.48 4.63 -23.28
C ASP A 174 -2.48 4.02 -21.88
N ARG A 175 -3.39 3.07 -21.68
CA ARG A 175 -3.43 2.26 -20.47
C ARG A 175 -2.71 0.94 -20.68
N GLU A 176 -1.97 0.50 -19.69
CA GLU A 176 -1.25 -0.76 -19.71
C GLU A 176 -1.63 -1.65 -18.52
N PRO A 177 -1.50 -2.98 -18.64
CA PRO A 177 -1.72 -3.88 -17.52
C PRO A 177 -0.73 -3.58 -16.39
N CYS A 178 -1.24 -3.55 -15.16
CA CYS A 178 -0.42 -3.39 -13.97
C CYS A 178 -1.02 -4.17 -12.80
N VAL A 179 -0.41 -5.30 -12.45
CA VAL A 179 -0.86 -6.09 -11.28
C VAL A 179 -0.41 -5.49 -9.98
N GLY A 180 0.58 -4.59 -9.99
CA GLY A 180 1.03 -4.00 -8.74
C GLY A 180 2.43 -3.42 -8.77
N PHE A 181 2.86 -3.09 -7.57
CA PHE A 181 4.12 -2.43 -7.29
C PHE A 181 4.80 -3.13 -6.11
N SER A 182 6.13 -3.21 -6.14
CA SER A 182 6.93 -3.64 -5.01
C SER A 182 8.17 -2.78 -4.89
N GLY A 183 8.38 -2.20 -3.72
CA GLY A 183 9.56 -1.41 -3.39
C GLY A 183 10.16 -1.83 -2.05
N ASP A 184 11.10 -1.06 -1.56
CA ASP A 184 11.83 -1.36 -0.31
C ASP A 184 10.94 -1.43 0.93
N ARG A 185 9.80 -0.75 0.94
CA ARG A 185 8.94 -0.61 2.11
C ARG A 185 7.71 -1.50 2.07
N ASP A 186 7.03 -1.56 0.94
CA ASP A 186 5.72 -2.19 0.80
C ASP A 186 5.48 -2.67 -0.64
N ALA A 187 4.51 -3.56 -0.77
CA ALA A 187 3.99 -4.03 -2.04
C ALA A 187 2.48 -3.86 -2.08
N TYR A 188 1.97 -3.52 -3.26
CA TYR A 188 0.54 -3.39 -3.58
C TYR A 188 0.26 -4.28 -4.78
N ILE A 189 -0.72 -5.17 -4.65
CA ILE A 189 -1.08 -6.12 -5.70
C ILE A 189 -2.57 -5.99 -5.96
N CYS A 190 -2.95 -5.80 -7.22
CA CYS A 190 -4.34 -5.58 -7.61
C CYS A 190 -4.74 -6.55 -8.73
N LEU A 191 -5.90 -7.18 -8.58
CA LEU A 191 -6.56 -7.93 -9.63
C LEU A 191 -7.98 -7.41 -9.81
N GLN A 192 -8.47 -7.42 -11.05
CA GLN A 192 -9.81 -7.00 -11.45
C GLN A 192 -10.53 -8.19 -12.07
N ASN A 193 -11.78 -8.42 -11.69
CA ASN A 193 -12.63 -9.44 -12.30
C ASN A 193 -13.42 -8.85 -13.46
N GLU A 194 -13.11 -9.26 -14.67
CA GLU A 194 -13.80 -8.80 -15.88
C GLU A 194 -15.04 -9.63 -16.22
N GLY A 195 -15.23 -10.78 -15.56
CA GLY A 195 -16.36 -11.70 -15.83
C GLY A 195 -17.70 -11.22 -15.25
N VAL A 196 -17.67 -10.31 -14.25
CA VAL A 196 -18.88 -9.78 -13.61
C VAL A 196 -18.97 -8.28 -13.82
N GLY A 197 -19.84 -7.86 -14.73
CA GLY A 197 -20.22 -6.46 -14.90
C GLY A 197 -21.36 -6.10 -13.94
N ILE A 198 -21.13 -5.11 -13.07
CA ILE A 198 -22.17 -4.53 -12.22
C ILE A 198 -22.65 -3.27 -12.92
N ALA A 199 -23.88 -3.33 -13.44
CA ALA A 199 -24.46 -2.21 -14.19
C ALA A 199 -24.57 -0.97 -13.29
N ASP A 200 -24.08 0.18 -13.77
CA ASP A 200 -24.41 1.46 -13.18
C ASP A 200 -25.82 1.88 -13.63
N PRO A 201 -26.80 1.93 -12.72
CA PRO A 201 -28.18 2.22 -13.10
C PRO A 201 -28.39 3.64 -13.63
N ALA A 202 -27.48 4.57 -13.35
CA ALA A 202 -27.57 5.95 -13.82
C ALA A 202 -26.73 6.23 -15.07
N ALA A 203 -25.90 5.28 -15.49
CA ALA A 203 -25.09 5.37 -16.69
C ALA A 203 -25.25 4.09 -17.54
N PRO A 204 -26.35 3.98 -18.32
CA PRO A 204 -26.60 2.81 -19.17
C PRO A 204 -25.40 2.57 -20.11
N GLY A 205 -24.82 1.36 -20.03
CA GLY A 205 -23.61 0.98 -20.77
C GLY A 205 -22.30 1.10 -20.00
N GLU A 206 -22.28 1.76 -18.86
CA GLU A 206 -21.16 1.72 -17.94
C GLU A 206 -21.30 0.54 -16.96
N HIS A 207 -20.23 -0.20 -16.78
CA HIS A 207 -20.17 -1.33 -15.86
C HIS A 207 -19.01 -1.15 -14.89
N LEU A 208 -19.30 -1.35 -13.61
CA LEU A 208 -18.29 -1.53 -12.58
C LEU A 208 -17.86 -2.98 -12.57
N THR A 209 -16.59 -3.22 -12.33
CA THR A 209 -16.02 -4.55 -12.17
C THR A 209 -15.50 -4.71 -10.74
N ARG A 210 -15.46 -5.93 -10.25
CA ARG A 210 -14.87 -6.21 -8.94
C ARG A 210 -13.36 -6.12 -9.00
N PHE A 211 -12.75 -5.61 -7.94
CA PHE A 211 -11.30 -5.69 -7.77
C PHE A 211 -10.94 -6.12 -6.35
N ILE A 212 -9.73 -6.62 -6.21
CA ILE A 212 -9.05 -6.83 -4.94
C ILE A 212 -7.79 -6.00 -4.91
N LEU A 213 -7.47 -5.45 -3.73
CA LEU A 213 -6.21 -4.80 -3.46
C LEU A 213 -5.56 -5.50 -2.26
N LEU A 214 -4.42 -6.12 -2.50
CA LEU A 214 -3.63 -6.73 -1.46
C LEU A 214 -2.41 -5.86 -1.16
N VAL A 215 -2.17 -5.60 0.12
CA VAL A 215 -1.02 -4.83 0.62
C VAL A 215 -0.21 -5.71 1.54
N ASN A 216 1.10 -5.70 1.38
CA ASN A 216 2.04 -6.42 2.24
C ASN A 216 3.28 -5.57 2.54
N SER A 217 3.99 -5.88 3.63
CA SER A 217 5.29 -5.30 3.93
C SER A 217 6.17 -6.31 4.65
N GLU A 218 7.33 -6.57 4.09
CA GLU A 218 8.34 -7.43 4.72
C GLU A 218 9.14 -6.72 5.81
N VAL A 219 9.06 -5.40 5.85
CA VAL A 219 9.86 -4.54 6.72
C VAL A 219 9.07 -3.92 7.88
N GLY A 220 7.77 -4.27 8.01
CA GLY A 220 6.92 -3.80 9.12
C GLY A 220 6.26 -2.45 8.89
N ALA A 221 6.21 -1.97 7.64
CA ALA A 221 5.57 -0.70 7.29
C ALA A 221 4.04 -0.82 7.19
N LYS A 222 3.53 -1.99 6.79
CA LYS A 222 2.11 -2.27 6.56
C LYS A 222 1.71 -3.60 7.18
N ARG A 223 0.41 -3.78 7.36
CA ARG A 223 -0.19 -5.09 7.64
C ARG A 223 -0.31 -5.89 6.34
N LEU A 224 -0.54 -7.18 6.45
CA LEU A 224 -1.07 -7.96 5.35
C LEU A 224 -2.56 -7.71 5.27
N ASP A 225 -2.99 -6.94 4.28
CA ASP A 225 -4.37 -6.54 4.07
C ASP A 225 -4.85 -6.99 2.69
N LEU A 226 -6.02 -7.63 2.63
CA LEU A 226 -6.78 -7.87 1.41
C LEU A 226 -8.05 -7.05 1.46
N THR A 227 -8.15 -6.06 0.62
CA THR A 227 -9.30 -5.16 0.48
C THR A 227 -10.07 -5.50 -0.78
N LEU A 228 -11.40 -5.48 -0.67
CA LEU A 228 -12.33 -5.72 -1.76
C LEU A 228 -12.88 -4.40 -2.26
N GLY A 229 -13.27 -4.33 -3.54
CA GLY A 229 -13.82 -3.11 -4.08
C GLY A 229 -14.41 -3.24 -5.48
N LEU A 230 -14.93 -2.12 -5.96
CA LEU A 230 -15.41 -1.96 -7.31
C LEU A 230 -14.51 -1.00 -8.08
N CYS A 231 -14.28 -1.28 -9.34
CA CYS A 231 -13.50 -0.45 -10.25
C CYS A 231 -14.35 0.00 -11.42
N GLU A 232 -14.33 1.28 -11.72
CA GLU A 232 -14.95 1.83 -12.93
C GLU A 232 -14.06 1.51 -14.14
N ARG A 233 -14.57 0.71 -15.07
CA ARG A 233 -13.80 0.17 -16.20
C ARG A 233 -13.23 1.25 -17.12
N ILE A 234 -13.96 2.35 -17.32
CA ILE A 234 -13.61 3.42 -18.27
C ILE A 234 -12.60 4.38 -17.66
N CYS A 235 -12.79 4.76 -16.40
CA CYS A 235 -11.98 5.79 -15.73
C CYS A 235 -10.88 5.23 -14.83
N GLY A 236 -10.85 3.92 -14.55
CA GLY A 236 -9.89 3.30 -13.64
C GLY A 236 -10.04 3.77 -12.19
N ASN A 237 -11.23 4.27 -11.81
CA ASN A 237 -11.55 4.64 -10.44
C ASN A 237 -11.71 3.39 -9.59
N PHE A 238 -10.90 3.27 -8.54
CA PHE A 238 -11.04 2.20 -7.55
C PHE A 238 -11.92 2.69 -6.41
N ILE A 239 -13.07 2.03 -6.22
CA ILE A 239 -13.95 2.25 -5.07
C ILE A 239 -13.72 1.09 -4.12
N ILE A 240 -13.03 1.32 -3.01
CA ILE A 240 -12.86 0.30 -1.98
C ILE A 240 -14.23 0.02 -1.37
N TRP A 241 -14.71 -1.19 -1.55
CA TRP A 241 -16.03 -1.61 -1.11
C TRP A 241 -15.91 -2.51 0.11
N ASN A 242 -16.31 -2.05 1.28
CA ASN A 242 -16.54 -2.94 2.41
C ASN A 242 -17.89 -3.63 2.20
N SER A 243 -17.89 -4.82 1.63
CA SER A 243 -19.08 -5.66 1.64
C SER A 243 -19.40 -6.05 3.09
N ARG A 244 -20.62 -5.77 3.54
CA ARG A 244 -21.09 -6.29 4.83
C ARG A 244 -21.16 -7.82 4.86
N THR A 245 -21.16 -8.45 3.71
CA THR A 245 -21.32 -9.89 3.53
C THR A 245 -19.99 -10.64 3.60
N ILE A 246 -18.87 -9.98 3.22
CA ILE A 246 -17.53 -10.58 3.22
C ILE A 246 -16.59 -9.68 3.99
N ALA A 247 -16.03 -10.21 5.06
CA ALA A 247 -15.03 -9.51 5.86
C ALA A 247 -13.73 -9.37 5.07
N ALA A 248 -13.20 -8.15 4.95
CA ALA A 248 -11.84 -7.94 4.49
C ALA A 248 -10.85 -8.68 5.40
N PHE A 249 -9.79 -9.22 4.81
CA PHE A 249 -8.76 -9.89 5.56
C PHE A 249 -7.69 -8.87 5.97
N SER A 250 -7.42 -8.76 7.26
CA SER A 250 -6.38 -7.87 7.79
C SER A 250 -5.67 -8.51 8.97
N MET A 251 -4.35 -8.67 8.86
CA MET A 251 -3.53 -9.24 9.93
C MET A 251 -2.23 -8.45 10.14
N ARG A 252 -1.88 -8.25 11.41
CA ARG A 252 -0.56 -7.72 11.78
C ARG A 252 0.50 -8.81 11.64
N HIS A 253 1.70 -8.43 11.21
CA HIS A 253 2.86 -9.31 11.13
C HIS A 253 3.43 -9.62 12.52
N TYR A 254 2.65 -10.28 13.36
CA TYR A 254 3.06 -10.59 14.72
C TYR A 254 2.55 -11.97 15.20
N GLY A 255 3.47 -12.75 15.77
CA GLY A 255 3.18 -14.06 16.36
C GLY A 255 2.87 -15.15 15.34
N ASP A 256 2.57 -16.35 15.85
CA ASP A 256 2.39 -17.56 15.01
C ASP A 256 1.04 -17.65 14.29
N LYS A 257 0.06 -16.87 14.74
CA LYS A 257 -1.28 -16.90 14.12
C LYS A 257 -1.21 -16.52 12.66
N ILE A 258 -0.53 -15.43 12.32
CA ILE A 258 -0.41 -14.97 10.93
C ILE A 258 0.30 -16.02 10.07
N ARG A 259 1.39 -16.64 10.56
CA ARG A 259 2.14 -17.66 9.83
C ARG A 259 1.27 -18.83 9.38
N ARG A 260 0.29 -19.24 10.21
CA ARG A 260 -0.57 -20.39 9.95
C ARG A 260 -1.83 -20.05 9.14
N GLU A 261 -2.37 -18.85 9.31
CA GLU A 261 -3.73 -18.53 8.87
C GLU A 261 -3.79 -17.62 7.62
N TRP A 262 -2.75 -16.86 7.32
CA TRP A 262 -2.80 -15.87 6.25
C TRP A 262 -3.19 -16.48 4.89
N HIS A 263 -2.60 -17.61 4.56
CA HIS A 263 -2.80 -18.27 3.27
C HIS A 263 -4.25 -18.74 3.06
N ARG A 264 -4.84 -19.30 4.13
CA ARG A 264 -6.25 -19.73 4.12
C ARG A 264 -7.17 -18.52 4.09
N GLY A 265 -6.89 -17.50 4.91
CA GLY A 265 -7.71 -16.29 5.00
C GLY A 265 -7.82 -15.55 3.67
N ILE A 266 -6.70 -15.34 2.97
CA ILE A 266 -6.72 -14.74 1.62
C ILE A 266 -7.55 -15.59 0.66
N GLY A 267 -7.33 -16.92 0.64
CA GLY A 267 -8.05 -17.80 -0.26
C GLY A 267 -9.57 -17.82 0.00
N GLN A 268 -9.97 -17.82 1.26
CA GLN A 268 -11.38 -17.77 1.62
C GLN A 268 -12.03 -16.48 1.16
N VAL A 269 -11.46 -15.32 1.51
CA VAL A 269 -12.00 -14.01 1.12
C VAL A 269 -12.07 -13.86 -0.40
N PHE A 270 -11.03 -14.29 -1.12
CA PHE A 270 -11.00 -14.26 -2.58
C PHE A 270 -12.14 -15.08 -3.18
N ASN A 271 -12.30 -16.33 -2.75
CA ASN A 271 -13.34 -17.22 -3.27
C ASN A 271 -14.75 -16.74 -2.93
N ASP A 272 -14.97 -16.28 -1.69
CA ASP A 272 -16.26 -15.74 -1.25
C ASP A 272 -16.64 -14.53 -2.09
N TYR A 273 -15.66 -13.63 -2.40
CA TYR A 273 -15.91 -12.46 -3.22
C TYR A 273 -16.12 -12.80 -4.70
N SER A 274 -15.40 -13.78 -5.24
CA SER A 274 -15.59 -14.26 -6.62
C SER A 274 -17.00 -14.80 -6.84
N ASN A 275 -17.58 -15.46 -5.83
CA ASN A 275 -18.89 -16.09 -5.90
C ASN A 275 -20.06 -15.21 -5.37
N LEU A 276 -19.78 -13.98 -4.93
CA LEU A 276 -20.81 -13.08 -4.42
C LEU A 276 -21.81 -12.71 -5.52
N SER A 277 -23.10 -12.61 -5.16
CA SER A 277 -24.12 -12.08 -6.07
C SER A 277 -23.94 -10.57 -6.31
N ALA A 278 -24.01 -10.12 -7.55
CA ALA A 278 -23.96 -8.69 -7.88
C ALA A 278 -25.21 -7.90 -7.42
N ARG A 279 -26.27 -8.59 -6.97
CA ARG A 279 -27.55 -7.98 -6.60
C ARG A 279 -27.42 -6.93 -5.50
N ASP A 280 -26.67 -7.26 -4.42
CA ASP A 280 -26.53 -6.35 -3.28
C ASP A 280 -25.66 -5.15 -3.63
N GLU A 281 -24.66 -5.34 -4.49
CA GLU A 281 -23.80 -4.27 -5.00
C GLU A 281 -24.62 -3.31 -5.88
N THR A 282 -25.41 -3.84 -6.80
CA THR A 282 -26.31 -3.04 -7.67
C THR A 282 -27.33 -2.25 -6.83
N ALA A 283 -27.93 -2.87 -5.82
CA ALA A 283 -28.90 -2.18 -4.95
C ALA A 283 -28.27 -1.02 -4.17
N LYS A 284 -27.04 -1.19 -3.68
CA LYS A 284 -26.31 -0.10 -3.00
C LYS A 284 -25.98 1.05 -3.96
N LEU A 285 -25.53 0.75 -5.17
CA LEU A 285 -25.27 1.77 -6.19
C LEU A 285 -26.53 2.56 -6.50
N GLN A 286 -27.66 1.88 -6.72
CA GLN A 286 -28.96 2.53 -6.93
C GLN A 286 -29.33 3.45 -5.78
N ALA A 287 -29.15 3.00 -4.53
CA ALA A 287 -29.40 3.82 -3.36
C ALA A 287 -28.49 5.06 -3.31
N ALA A 288 -27.20 4.92 -3.64
CA ALA A 288 -26.23 6.01 -3.64
C ALA A 288 -26.54 7.09 -4.68
N HIS A 289 -27.05 6.72 -5.86
CA HIS A 289 -27.44 7.66 -6.91
C HIS A 289 -28.58 8.61 -6.48
N VAL A 290 -29.56 8.11 -5.72
CA VAL A 290 -30.73 8.89 -5.31
C VAL A 290 -30.56 9.55 -3.94
N ARG A 291 -29.63 9.08 -3.13
CA ARG A 291 -29.43 9.57 -1.76
C ARG A 291 -28.86 10.98 -1.76
N GLN A 292 -29.65 11.93 -1.30
CA GLN A 292 -29.22 13.33 -1.10
C GLN A 292 -28.46 13.48 0.20
N LEU A 293 -27.31 14.19 0.14
CA LEU A 293 -26.45 14.49 1.29
C LEU A 293 -26.70 15.89 1.87
N GLY A 294 -27.26 16.78 1.04
CA GLY A 294 -27.57 18.15 1.45
C GLY A 294 -28.03 19.00 0.26
N PRO A 295 -28.65 20.16 0.52
CA PRO A 295 -29.14 21.06 -0.53
C PRO A 295 -28.02 21.81 -1.27
N GLY A 296 -26.85 21.97 -0.66
CA GLY A 296 -25.71 22.68 -1.21
C GLY A 296 -24.38 22.22 -0.66
N LYS A 297 -23.27 22.81 -1.16
CA LYS A 297 -21.91 22.44 -0.81
C LYS A 297 -21.62 22.51 0.71
N PRO A 298 -22.01 23.59 1.46
CA PRO A 298 -21.75 23.68 2.89
C PRO A 298 -22.40 22.54 3.69
N GLU A 299 -23.64 22.20 3.37
CA GLU A 299 -24.42 21.18 4.07
C GLU A 299 -23.87 19.78 3.77
N VAL A 300 -23.45 19.51 2.53
CA VAL A 300 -22.77 18.24 2.17
C VAL A 300 -21.46 18.10 2.93
N ILE A 301 -20.65 19.16 2.99
CA ILE A 301 -19.39 19.17 3.76
C ILE A 301 -19.66 18.86 5.24
N ASP A 302 -20.61 19.56 5.85
CA ASP A 302 -20.91 19.39 7.28
C ASP A 302 -21.49 18.00 7.59
N ALA A 303 -22.36 17.46 6.72
CA ALA A 303 -22.94 16.14 6.88
C ALA A 303 -21.89 15.03 6.88
N LEU A 304 -20.94 15.09 5.94
CA LEU A 304 -19.89 14.07 5.79
C LEU A 304 -18.76 14.26 6.82
N PHE A 305 -18.42 15.50 7.15
CA PHE A 305 -17.40 15.79 8.16
C PHE A 305 -17.84 15.35 9.57
N LYS A 306 -19.09 15.58 9.96
CA LYS A 306 -19.66 15.12 11.25
C LYS A 306 -19.61 13.58 11.41
N ARG A 307 -19.55 12.85 10.32
CA ARG A 307 -19.41 11.38 10.30
C ARG A 307 -17.98 10.90 10.07
N GLU A 308 -17.01 11.80 10.15
CA GLU A 308 -15.59 11.50 10.02
C GLU A 308 -15.22 10.79 8.71
N ILE A 309 -15.97 11.09 7.62
CA ILE A 309 -15.71 10.47 6.31
C ILE A 309 -14.37 10.95 5.76
N ALA A 310 -14.14 12.25 5.73
CA ALA A 310 -12.91 12.88 5.29
C ALA A 310 -12.78 14.28 5.91
N THR A 311 -11.67 14.98 5.65
CA THR A 311 -11.50 16.38 6.07
C THR A 311 -12.45 17.30 5.30
N LYS A 312 -12.81 18.46 5.88
CA LYS A 312 -13.66 19.44 5.19
C LYS A 312 -13.09 19.85 3.82
N GLN A 313 -11.76 19.98 3.73
CA GLN A 313 -11.09 20.30 2.47
C GLN A 313 -11.28 19.19 1.44
N GLN A 314 -10.99 17.93 1.80
CA GLN A 314 -11.15 16.80 0.89
C GLN A 314 -12.59 16.63 0.40
N ILE A 315 -13.58 16.83 1.27
CA ILE A 315 -15.00 16.78 0.88
C ILE A 315 -15.34 17.94 -0.06
N GLY A 316 -14.84 19.16 0.21
CA GLY A 316 -15.03 20.32 -0.64
C GLY A 316 -14.42 20.13 -2.02
N ASP A 317 -13.19 19.61 -2.08
CA ASP A 317 -12.49 19.32 -3.32
C ASP A 317 -13.20 18.19 -4.11
N ALA A 318 -13.73 17.17 -3.41
CA ALA A 318 -14.52 16.11 -4.02
C ALA A 318 -15.85 16.63 -4.60
N TYR A 319 -16.51 17.56 -3.91
CA TYR A 319 -17.72 18.23 -4.41
C TYR A 319 -17.43 18.96 -5.73
N ASP A 320 -16.37 19.78 -5.78
CA ASP A 320 -15.98 20.52 -6.98
C ASP A 320 -15.54 19.60 -8.11
N MET A 321 -14.87 18.49 -7.76
CA MET A 321 -14.45 17.47 -8.72
C MET A 321 -15.64 16.77 -9.36
N ALA A 322 -16.66 16.40 -8.56
CA ALA A 322 -17.88 15.81 -9.05
C ALA A 322 -18.61 16.76 -10.01
N GLU A 323 -18.72 18.03 -9.65
CA GLU A 323 -19.36 19.06 -10.48
C GLU A 323 -18.64 19.25 -11.83
N ARG A 324 -17.31 19.29 -11.84
CA ARG A 324 -16.50 19.38 -13.07
C ARG A 324 -16.66 18.20 -14.03
N HIS A 325 -17.09 17.05 -13.52
CA HIS A 325 -17.29 15.83 -14.29
C HIS A 325 -18.77 15.49 -14.50
N ASP A 326 -19.64 16.50 -14.46
CA ASP A 326 -21.08 16.41 -14.70
C ASP A 326 -21.80 15.36 -13.81
N ARG A 327 -21.26 15.13 -12.59
CA ARG A 327 -21.90 14.30 -11.57
C ARG A 327 -22.59 15.20 -10.54
N ASN A 328 -23.78 14.83 -10.08
CA ASN A 328 -24.48 15.62 -9.07
C ASN A 328 -23.80 15.53 -7.71
N PRO A 329 -23.06 16.58 -7.25
CA PRO A 329 -22.27 16.52 -6.02
C PRO A 329 -23.11 16.52 -4.74
N ARG A 330 -24.43 16.69 -4.84
CA ARG A 330 -25.35 16.62 -3.70
C ARG A 330 -25.77 15.19 -3.39
N THR A 331 -25.49 14.23 -4.28
CA THR A 331 -25.76 12.80 -4.04
C THR A 331 -24.56 12.07 -3.45
N ALA A 332 -24.82 10.95 -2.79
CA ALA A 332 -23.76 10.08 -2.28
C ALA A 332 -22.84 9.60 -3.42
N TRP A 333 -23.44 9.19 -4.56
CA TRP A 333 -22.67 8.75 -5.73
C TRP A 333 -21.78 9.84 -6.32
N GLY A 334 -22.28 11.06 -6.42
CA GLY A 334 -21.47 12.20 -6.90
C GLY A 334 -20.23 12.44 -6.03
N ILE A 335 -20.37 12.38 -4.72
CA ILE A 335 -19.23 12.53 -3.80
C ILE A 335 -18.27 11.33 -3.88
N VAL A 336 -18.79 10.10 -4.01
CA VAL A 336 -17.95 8.91 -4.27
C VAL A 336 -17.09 9.13 -5.49
N HIS A 337 -17.69 9.55 -6.60
CA HIS A 337 -16.98 9.85 -7.83
C HIS A 337 -15.92 10.95 -7.65
N GLY A 338 -16.25 12.03 -6.93
CA GLY A 338 -15.32 13.12 -6.63
C GLY A 338 -14.12 12.64 -5.80
N LEU A 339 -14.34 11.86 -4.73
CA LEU A 339 -13.29 11.32 -3.88
C LEU A 339 -12.36 10.36 -4.64
N THR A 340 -12.93 9.47 -5.46
CA THR A 340 -12.13 8.52 -6.25
C THR A 340 -11.33 9.20 -7.36
N ARG A 341 -11.83 10.31 -7.91
CA ARG A 341 -11.04 11.16 -8.82
C ARG A 341 -9.89 11.85 -8.12
N LEU A 342 -10.11 12.40 -6.92
CA LEU A 342 -9.02 12.96 -6.10
C LEU A 342 -7.99 11.89 -5.76
N SER A 343 -8.42 10.66 -5.46
CA SER A 343 -7.50 9.56 -5.16
C SER A 343 -6.57 9.26 -6.34
N GLN A 344 -7.08 9.29 -7.57
CA GLN A 344 -6.27 9.10 -8.78
C GLN A 344 -5.20 10.19 -8.97
N MET A 345 -5.51 11.41 -8.56
CA MET A 345 -4.59 12.55 -8.66
C MET A 345 -3.55 12.55 -7.53
N SER A 346 -3.77 11.80 -6.44
CA SER A 346 -2.80 11.72 -5.36
C SER A 346 -1.54 10.98 -5.81
N PRO A 347 -0.35 11.58 -5.64
CA PRO A 347 0.91 10.92 -5.91
C PRO A 347 1.26 9.85 -4.87
N TYR A 348 0.59 9.84 -3.71
CA TYR A 348 0.92 9.00 -2.57
C TYR A 348 -0.04 7.82 -2.43
N ALA A 349 0.49 6.61 -2.37
CA ALA A 349 -0.30 5.39 -2.25
C ALA A 349 -1.20 5.37 -1.00
N ASP A 350 -0.71 5.87 0.13
CA ASP A 350 -1.47 5.90 1.38
C ASP A 350 -2.66 6.86 1.31
N GLU A 351 -2.44 8.07 0.81
CA GLU A 351 -3.50 9.06 0.62
C GLU A 351 -4.56 8.56 -0.38
N ARG A 352 -4.11 7.92 -1.45
CA ARG A 352 -5.01 7.30 -2.43
C ARG A 352 -5.94 6.28 -1.76
N ILE A 353 -5.38 5.34 -1.00
CA ILE A 353 -6.15 4.32 -0.30
C ILE A 353 -7.10 4.94 0.73
N ASP A 354 -6.68 5.99 1.42
CA ASP A 354 -7.53 6.66 2.40
C ASP A 354 -8.71 7.39 1.76
N LEU A 355 -8.52 8.03 0.60
CA LEU A 355 -9.59 8.64 -0.20
C LEU A 355 -10.56 7.59 -0.76
N ASP A 356 -10.04 6.46 -1.27
CA ASP A 356 -10.87 5.36 -1.75
C ASP A 356 -11.69 4.72 -0.61
N ARG A 357 -11.11 4.60 0.60
CA ARG A 357 -11.84 4.17 1.80
C ARG A 357 -12.89 5.20 2.25
N ALA A 358 -12.59 6.50 2.12
CA ALA A 358 -13.56 7.54 2.40
C ALA A 358 -14.75 7.46 1.44
N ALA A 359 -14.50 7.25 0.14
CA ALA A 359 -15.53 7.02 -0.87
C ALA A 359 -16.43 5.82 -0.51
N SER A 360 -15.84 4.71 -0.07
CA SER A 360 -16.58 3.55 0.40
C SER A 360 -17.53 3.86 1.57
N ARG A 361 -17.06 4.65 2.56
CA ARG A 361 -17.90 5.03 3.70
C ARG A 361 -19.08 5.93 3.31
N VAL A 362 -18.96 6.72 2.24
CA VAL A 362 -20.07 7.48 1.70
C VAL A 362 -21.19 6.57 1.16
N LEU A 363 -20.86 5.43 0.61
CA LEU A 363 -21.84 4.45 0.13
C LEU A 363 -22.66 3.80 1.27
N ASP A 364 -22.10 3.73 2.47
CA ASP A 364 -22.77 3.20 3.67
C ASP A 364 -23.50 4.28 4.49
N PHE A 365 -23.51 5.52 4.00
CA PHE A 365 -24.11 6.72 4.67
C PHE A 365 -25.62 6.65 4.93
#